data_fd6240484975476024c2d53428dd3318
#
_entry.id   fd6240484975476024c2d53428dd3318
#
_cell.length_a   1.000
_cell.length_b   1.000
_cell.length_c   1.000
_cell.angle_alpha   90.00
_cell.angle_beta   90.00
_cell.angle_gamma   90.00
#
_symmetry.space_group_name_H-M   'P 1'
#
loop_
_entity.id
_entity.type
_entity.pdbx_description
1 polymer ?
#
loop_
_entity_poly.entity_id
_entity_poly.type
_entity_poly.pdbx_seq_one_letter_code
_entity_poly.pdbx_strand_id
1 'polypeptide(L)'
;MLNNLTTKFQEALMQAQQTAGRLGKPEISSLDVLVALLEQDGGILSPILRKASCDPGLLLQAAQREVSHEPTQSGATTQPQMGRDLATVMHAAEDERKKLKDDYLSVEHFMLGALDTQNKVHQLTDTFGLTRDNYCLLYTSPSPRDSTSS
;
A
#
# COMPACT_ATOMS: atom_id res chain seq x y z
N MET A 1 -4.80 -14.52 -8.89
CA MET A 1 -4.09 -13.28 -8.66
C MET A 1 -3.75 -13.07 -7.19
N LEU A 2 -4.71 -13.25 -6.30
CA LEU A 2 -4.46 -13.00 -4.87
C LEU A 2 -3.93 -14.21 -4.13
N ASN A 3 -3.47 -15.22 -4.83
CA ASN A 3 -3.00 -16.47 -4.21
C ASN A 3 -1.52 -16.43 -3.86
N ASN A 4 -0.77 -15.50 -4.44
CA ASN A 4 0.68 -15.45 -4.26
C ASN A 4 1.07 -14.17 -3.52
N LEU A 5 0.57 -14.00 -2.31
CA LEU A 5 0.88 -12.84 -1.48
C LEU A 5 1.87 -13.24 -0.39
N THR A 6 2.78 -12.31 -0.07
CA THR A 6 3.60 -12.53 1.12
C THR A 6 2.71 -12.49 2.35
N THR A 7 3.16 -13.12 3.43
CA THR A 7 2.39 -13.15 4.67
C THR A 7 2.08 -11.74 5.18
N LYS A 8 3.08 -10.86 5.15
CA LYS A 8 2.89 -9.49 5.64
C LYS A 8 1.85 -8.74 4.84
N PHE A 9 1.87 -8.89 3.51
CA PHE A 9 0.90 -8.20 2.67
C PHE A 9 -0.49 -8.79 2.84
N GLN A 10 -0.59 -10.11 2.97
CA GLN A 10 -1.86 -10.77 3.21
C GLN A 10 -2.49 -10.28 4.52
N GLU A 11 -1.68 -10.16 5.58
CA GLU A 11 -2.15 -9.65 6.85
C GLU A 11 -2.67 -8.22 6.72
N ALA A 12 -1.97 -7.40 5.94
CA ALA A 12 -2.41 -6.02 5.73
C ALA A 12 -3.75 -5.95 5.02
N LEU A 13 -3.94 -6.79 4.00
CA LEU A 13 -5.22 -6.83 3.29
C LEU A 13 -6.36 -7.26 4.20
N MET A 14 -6.11 -8.27 5.04
CA MET A 14 -7.12 -8.73 5.99
C MET A 14 -7.47 -7.63 6.99
N GLN A 15 -6.46 -6.94 7.50
CA GLN A 15 -6.69 -5.85 8.44
C GLN A 15 -7.45 -4.70 7.79
N ALA A 16 -7.11 -4.38 6.54
CA ALA A 16 -7.81 -3.33 5.80
C ALA A 16 -9.29 -3.67 5.64
N GLN A 17 -9.59 -4.94 5.33
CA GLN A 17 -10.97 -5.38 5.18
C GLN A 17 -11.73 -5.29 6.49
N GLN A 18 -11.11 -5.72 7.57
CA GLN A 18 -11.74 -5.67 8.90
C GLN A 18 -12.01 -4.22 9.32
N THR A 19 -11.04 -3.35 9.13
CA THR A 19 -11.20 -1.95 9.50
C THR A 19 -12.28 -1.28 8.67
N ALA A 20 -12.29 -1.53 7.36
CA ALA A 20 -13.33 -0.97 6.49
C ALA A 20 -14.71 -1.45 6.92
N GLY A 21 -14.83 -2.73 7.31
CA GLY A 21 -16.09 -3.26 7.79
C GLY A 21 -16.57 -2.58 9.07
N ARG A 22 -15.65 -2.36 10.01
CA ARG A 22 -15.99 -1.67 11.26
C ARG A 22 -16.44 -0.24 11.00
N LEU A 23 -15.86 0.41 10.02
CA LEU A 23 -16.21 1.79 9.68
C LEU A 23 -17.46 1.90 8.83
N GLY A 24 -18.06 0.76 8.42
CA GLY A 24 -19.25 0.76 7.59
C GLY A 24 -18.97 1.13 6.15
N LYS A 25 -17.77 0.91 5.68
CA LYS A 25 -17.41 1.24 4.30
C LYS A 25 -17.82 0.11 3.37
N PRO A 26 -18.45 0.42 2.24
CA PRO A 26 -18.81 -0.62 1.27
C PRO A 26 -17.62 -1.10 0.45
N GLU A 27 -16.56 -0.30 0.39
CA GLU A 27 -15.39 -0.61 -0.42
C GLU A 27 -14.10 -0.40 0.35
N ILE A 28 -13.12 -1.24 0.04
CA ILE A 28 -11.76 -1.11 0.55
C ILE A 28 -10.98 -0.29 -0.47
N SER A 29 -10.39 0.83 -0.02
CA SER A 29 -9.58 1.67 -0.89
C SER A 29 -8.10 1.36 -0.70
N SER A 30 -7.28 1.90 -1.60
CA SER A 30 -5.84 1.78 -1.46
C SER A 30 -5.35 2.42 -0.16
N LEU A 31 -6.03 3.45 0.33
CA LEU A 31 -5.67 4.09 1.59
C LEU A 31 -5.88 3.16 2.78
N ASP A 32 -6.93 2.34 2.74
CA ASP A 32 -7.15 1.35 3.80
C ASP A 32 -5.95 0.41 3.92
N VAL A 33 -5.42 -0.02 2.77
CA VAL A 33 -4.26 -0.91 2.76
C VAL A 33 -3.02 -0.17 3.23
N LEU A 34 -2.85 1.08 2.79
CA LEU A 34 -1.71 1.88 3.25
C LEU A 34 -1.71 2.05 4.76
N VAL A 35 -2.88 2.34 5.34
CA VAL A 35 -3.00 2.47 6.79
C VAL A 35 -2.59 1.18 7.48
N ALA A 36 -3.09 0.04 6.98
CA ALA A 36 -2.75 -1.25 7.56
C ALA A 36 -1.25 -1.52 7.50
N LEU A 37 -0.63 -1.19 6.36
CA LEU A 37 0.82 -1.39 6.20
C LEU A 37 1.62 -0.51 7.15
N LEU A 38 1.17 0.73 7.36
CA LEU A 38 1.87 1.65 8.25
C LEU A 38 1.70 1.27 9.72
N GLU A 39 0.64 0.55 10.05
CA GLU A 39 0.38 0.11 11.41
C GLU A 39 1.04 -1.22 11.75
N GLN A 40 1.59 -1.92 10.76
CA GLN A 40 2.23 -3.22 11.03
C GLN A 40 3.49 -3.07 11.85
N ASP A 41 3.62 -3.92 12.86
CA ASP A 41 4.86 -4.02 13.63
C ASP A 41 5.90 -4.76 12.80
N GLY A 42 7.12 -4.21 12.78
CA GLY A 42 8.21 -4.84 12.05
C GLY A 42 8.03 -4.84 10.55
N GLY A 43 7.15 -3.98 10.03
CA GLY A 43 6.98 -3.86 8.59
C GLY A 43 8.16 -3.14 7.94
N ILE A 44 8.33 -3.37 6.63
CA ILE A 44 9.46 -2.79 5.91
C ILE A 44 9.16 -1.38 5.40
N LEU A 45 7.89 -0.99 5.37
CA LEU A 45 7.51 0.28 4.75
C LEU A 45 8.03 1.49 5.52
N SER A 46 7.86 1.48 6.84
CA SER A 46 8.26 2.64 7.65
C SER A 46 9.75 2.98 7.52
N PRO A 47 10.66 2.00 7.61
CA PRO A 47 12.08 2.34 7.43
C PRO A 47 12.40 2.93 6.05
N ILE A 48 11.74 2.43 5.00
CA ILE A 48 11.96 2.95 3.65
C ILE A 48 11.46 4.39 3.55
N LEU A 49 10.30 4.66 4.12
CA LEU A 49 9.74 6.02 4.10
C LEU A 49 10.63 7.00 4.84
N ARG A 50 11.20 6.58 5.99
CA ARG A 50 12.11 7.44 6.73
C ARG A 50 13.34 7.82 5.90
N LYS A 51 13.86 6.86 5.15
CA LYS A 51 15.00 7.13 4.27
C LYS A 51 14.62 8.09 3.15
N ALA A 52 13.36 8.10 2.75
CA ALA A 52 12.87 9.02 1.72
C ALA A 52 12.48 10.38 2.30
N SER A 53 12.81 10.63 3.57
CA SER A 53 12.43 11.85 4.26
C SER A 53 10.91 12.01 4.36
N CYS A 54 10.19 10.91 4.37
CA CYS A 54 8.75 10.89 4.55
C CYS A 54 8.46 10.28 5.92
N ASP A 55 7.91 11.07 6.82
CA ASP A 55 7.62 10.61 8.18
C ASP A 55 6.44 9.64 8.16
N PRO A 56 6.65 8.36 8.52
CA PRO A 56 5.56 7.38 8.48
C PRO A 56 4.40 7.76 9.40
N GLY A 57 4.70 8.36 10.54
CA GLY A 57 3.66 8.76 11.48
C GLY A 57 2.75 9.84 10.92
N LEU A 58 3.34 10.83 10.26
CA LEU A 58 2.56 11.89 9.64
C LEU A 58 1.77 11.36 8.45
N LEU A 59 2.38 10.48 7.66
CA LEU A 59 1.68 9.87 6.54
C LEU A 59 0.50 9.03 7.03
N LEU A 60 0.70 8.28 8.12
CA LEU A 60 -0.37 7.48 8.70
C LEU A 60 -1.54 8.36 9.14
N GLN A 61 -1.24 9.45 9.85
CA GLN A 61 -2.29 10.36 10.29
C GLN A 61 -3.06 10.95 9.11
N ALA A 62 -2.35 11.35 8.07
CA ALA A 62 -2.99 11.91 6.89
C ALA A 62 -3.85 10.86 6.18
N ALA A 63 -3.35 9.64 6.08
CA ALA A 63 -4.11 8.55 5.45
C ALA A 63 -5.37 8.22 6.25
N GLN A 64 -5.26 8.18 7.58
CA GLN A 64 -6.43 7.93 8.43
C GLN A 64 -7.48 9.02 8.28
N ARG A 65 -7.04 10.27 8.15
CA ARG A 65 -7.95 11.38 7.92
C ARG A 65 -8.71 11.22 6.60
N GLU A 66 -7.98 10.87 5.55
CA GLU A 66 -8.62 10.67 4.25
C GLU A 66 -9.58 9.49 4.27
N VAL A 67 -9.22 8.42 4.94
CA VAL A 67 -10.11 7.26 5.08
C VAL A 67 -11.40 7.67 5.79
N SER A 68 -11.31 8.54 6.79
CA SER A 68 -12.48 8.96 7.54
C SER A 68 -13.47 9.77 6.69
N HIS A 69 -13.01 10.31 5.56
CA HIS A 69 -13.86 11.06 4.64
C HIS A 69 -14.43 10.19 3.53
N GLU A 70 -14.05 8.91 3.45
CA GLU A 70 -14.56 8.03 2.42
C GLU A 70 -15.99 7.61 2.72
N PRO A 71 -16.77 7.25 1.67
CA PRO A 71 -18.18 6.91 1.88
C PRO A 71 -18.38 5.75 2.82
N THR A 72 -19.40 5.84 3.65
CA THR A 72 -19.83 4.78 4.54
C THR A 72 -21.31 4.54 4.35
N GLN A 73 -21.77 3.36 4.76
CA GLN A 73 -23.18 3.00 4.69
C GLN A 73 -23.66 2.60 6.06
N SER A 74 -24.71 3.28 6.50
CA SER A 74 -25.33 3.00 7.79
C SER A 74 -26.08 1.67 7.70
N GLY A 75 -25.87 0.79 8.67
CA GLY A 75 -26.58 -0.49 8.73
C GLY A 75 -26.12 -1.51 7.71
N ALA A 76 -25.02 -1.26 7.03
CA ALA A 76 -24.48 -2.22 6.08
C ALA A 76 -23.97 -3.45 6.84
N THR A 77 -24.39 -4.63 6.39
CA THR A 77 -23.93 -5.88 6.97
C THR A 77 -23.08 -6.68 6.00
N THR A 78 -22.96 -6.21 4.77
CA THR A 78 -22.16 -6.89 3.77
C THR A 78 -20.69 -6.58 3.99
N GLN A 79 -19.85 -7.53 3.62
CA GLN A 79 -18.41 -7.32 3.72
C GLN A 79 -17.95 -6.31 2.69
N PRO A 80 -17.01 -5.43 3.06
CA PRO A 80 -16.46 -4.50 2.09
C PRO A 80 -15.81 -5.25 0.94
N GLN A 81 -15.96 -4.71 -0.26
CA GLN A 81 -15.36 -5.29 -1.45
C GLN A 81 -14.27 -4.37 -1.97
N MET A 82 -13.37 -4.94 -2.77
CA MET A 82 -12.30 -4.17 -3.38
C MET A 82 -12.88 -3.10 -4.30
N GLY A 83 -12.62 -1.84 -3.99
CA GLY A 83 -13.06 -0.75 -4.84
C GLY A 83 -12.15 -0.58 -6.05
N ARG A 84 -12.59 0.25 -6.99
CA ARG A 84 -11.82 0.50 -8.21
C ARG A 84 -10.44 1.07 -7.90
N ASP A 85 -10.37 1.96 -6.92
CA ASP A 85 -9.12 2.58 -6.51
C ASP A 85 -8.08 1.53 -6.11
N LEU A 86 -8.47 0.59 -5.25
CA LEU A 86 -7.58 -0.48 -4.83
C LEU A 86 -7.28 -1.45 -5.99
N ALA A 87 -8.30 -1.75 -6.80
CA ALA A 87 -8.09 -2.65 -7.94
C ALA A 87 -7.04 -2.10 -8.90
N THR A 88 -7.04 -0.80 -9.12
CA THR A 88 -6.04 -0.15 -9.98
C THR A 88 -4.64 -0.40 -9.43
N VAL A 89 -4.45 -0.21 -8.13
CA VAL A 89 -3.15 -0.42 -7.51
C VAL A 89 -2.74 -1.89 -7.54
N MET A 90 -3.69 -2.78 -7.25
CA MET A 90 -3.37 -4.20 -7.23
C MET A 90 -3.00 -4.73 -8.60
N HIS A 91 -3.66 -4.23 -9.64
CA HIS A 91 -3.32 -4.61 -11.01
C HIS A 91 -1.90 -4.15 -11.36
N ALA A 92 -1.58 -2.90 -11.03
CA ALA A 92 -0.24 -2.38 -11.27
C ALA A 92 0.82 -3.11 -10.45
N ALA A 93 0.47 -3.47 -9.20
CA ALA A 93 1.38 -4.21 -8.33
C ALA A 93 1.70 -5.58 -8.93
N GLU A 94 0.70 -6.23 -9.49
CA GLU A 94 0.92 -7.53 -10.14
C GLU A 94 1.84 -7.40 -11.34
N ASP A 95 1.69 -6.32 -12.11
CA ASP A 95 2.58 -6.05 -13.23
C ASP A 95 4.02 -5.85 -12.74
N GLU A 96 4.20 -5.14 -11.63
CA GLU A 96 5.54 -4.94 -11.06
C GLU A 96 6.14 -6.26 -10.60
N ARG A 97 5.32 -7.12 -9.97
CA ARG A 97 5.79 -8.43 -9.54
C ARG A 97 6.32 -9.23 -10.73
N LYS A 98 5.59 -9.21 -11.84
CA LYS A 98 6.00 -9.94 -13.03
C LYS A 98 7.27 -9.37 -13.63
N LYS A 99 7.39 -8.04 -13.68
CA LYS A 99 8.60 -7.40 -14.20
C LYS A 99 9.83 -7.76 -13.38
N LEU A 100 9.68 -7.84 -12.08
CA LEU A 100 10.77 -8.17 -11.18
C LEU A 100 10.99 -9.67 -11.04
N LYS A 101 10.12 -10.47 -11.66
CA LYS A 101 10.20 -11.93 -11.64
C LYS A 101 10.17 -12.50 -10.22
N ASP A 102 9.41 -11.82 -9.36
CA ASP A 102 9.21 -12.29 -7.99
C ASP A 102 8.08 -13.30 -7.93
N ASP A 103 8.21 -14.28 -7.04
CA ASP A 103 7.18 -15.30 -6.89
C ASP A 103 5.97 -14.82 -6.13
N TYR A 104 6.14 -13.83 -5.24
CA TYR A 104 5.07 -13.37 -4.37
C TYR A 104 4.91 -11.87 -4.47
N LEU A 105 3.64 -11.43 -4.45
CA LEU A 105 3.32 -10.03 -4.41
C LEU A 105 3.48 -9.53 -2.98
N SER A 106 4.26 -8.48 -2.82
CA SER A 106 4.66 -7.99 -1.50
C SER A 106 4.35 -6.50 -1.36
N VAL A 107 4.71 -5.96 -0.19
CA VAL A 107 4.52 -4.55 0.11
C VAL A 107 5.20 -3.65 -0.92
N GLU A 108 6.41 -4.00 -1.36
CA GLU A 108 7.12 -3.16 -2.33
C GLU A 108 6.42 -3.12 -3.67
N HIS A 109 5.81 -4.22 -4.11
CA HIS A 109 5.05 -4.22 -5.36
C HIS A 109 3.82 -3.33 -5.24
N PHE A 110 3.17 -3.39 -4.10
CA PHE A 110 2.01 -2.53 -3.83
C PHE A 110 2.40 -1.06 -3.92
N MET A 111 3.50 -0.69 -3.26
CA MET A 111 3.95 0.70 -3.26
C MET A 111 4.36 1.16 -4.64
N LEU A 112 5.09 0.33 -5.38
CA LEU A 112 5.48 0.70 -6.75
C LEU A 112 4.26 0.90 -7.63
N GLY A 113 3.27 0.01 -7.51
CA GLY A 113 2.03 0.16 -8.27
C GLY A 113 1.24 1.39 -7.87
N ALA A 114 1.20 1.68 -6.56
CA ALA A 114 0.48 2.84 -6.06
C ALA A 114 1.13 4.14 -6.55
N LEU A 115 2.46 4.19 -6.56
CA LEU A 115 3.17 5.39 -6.97
C LEU A 115 3.17 5.59 -8.49
N ASP A 116 2.86 4.53 -9.24
CA ASP A 116 2.93 4.55 -10.70
C ASP A 116 1.57 4.79 -11.37
N THR A 117 0.47 4.77 -10.62
CA THR A 117 -0.87 4.93 -11.16
C THR A 117 -1.62 6.03 -10.42
N GLN A 118 -2.74 6.45 -11.02
CA GLN A 118 -3.59 7.44 -10.38
C GLN A 118 -4.52 6.74 -9.40
N ASN A 119 -4.37 7.04 -8.13
CA ASN A 119 -5.15 6.46 -7.06
C ASN A 119 -5.03 7.34 -5.81
N LYS A 120 -5.74 6.97 -4.77
CA LYS A 120 -5.77 7.79 -3.55
C LYS A 120 -4.43 7.81 -2.82
N VAL A 121 -3.70 6.69 -2.83
CA VAL A 121 -2.37 6.65 -2.22
C VAL A 121 -1.44 7.60 -2.96
N HIS A 122 -1.48 7.56 -4.30
CA HIS A 122 -0.65 8.45 -5.11
C HIS A 122 -0.94 9.93 -4.79
N GLN A 123 -2.21 10.28 -4.71
CA GLN A 123 -2.60 11.66 -4.42
C GLN A 123 -2.07 12.10 -3.06
N LEU A 124 -2.13 11.22 -2.06
CA LEU A 124 -1.66 11.56 -0.73
C LEU A 124 -0.14 11.63 -0.66
N THR A 125 0.55 10.63 -1.21
CA THR A 125 2.01 10.58 -1.15
C THR A 125 2.63 11.72 -1.96
N ASP A 126 1.95 12.19 -2.99
CA ASP A 126 2.42 13.33 -3.76
C ASP A 126 2.54 14.56 -2.90
N THR A 127 1.61 14.76 -1.95
CA THR A 127 1.67 15.90 -1.05
C THR A 127 2.83 15.79 -0.06
N PHE A 128 3.37 14.59 0.12
CA PHE A 128 4.53 14.36 0.98
C PHE A 128 5.84 14.33 0.20
N GLY A 129 5.77 14.56 -1.11
CA GLY A 129 6.96 14.56 -1.95
C GLY A 129 7.50 13.16 -2.23
N LEU A 130 6.74 12.12 -1.94
CA LEU A 130 7.16 10.75 -2.23
C LEU A 130 6.75 10.38 -3.64
N THR A 131 7.73 10.05 -4.48
CA THR A 131 7.51 9.69 -5.87
C THR A 131 8.02 8.28 -6.11
N ARG A 132 7.63 7.71 -7.26
CA ARG A 132 8.15 6.42 -7.64
C ARG A 132 9.67 6.43 -7.73
N ASP A 133 10.25 7.51 -8.29
CA ASP A 133 11.70 7.60 -8.42
C ASP A 133 12.39 7.60 -7.07
N ASN A 134 11.87 8.39 -6.12
CA ASN A 134 12.45 8.44 -4.78
C ASN A 134 12.36 7.07 -4.10
N TYR A 135 11.21 6.42 -4.22
CA TYR A 135 11.00 5.12 -3.61
C TYR A 135 11.91 4.06 -4.25
N CYS A 136 12.02 4.08 -5.58
CA CYS A 136 12.86 3.11 -6.28
C CYS A 136 14.32 3.26 -5.92
N LEU A 137 14.80 4.50 -5.77
CA LEU A 137 16.20 4.74 -5.40
C LEU A 137 16.52 4.11 -4.05
N LEU A 138 15.58 4.15 -3.11
CA LEU A 138 15.81 3.63 -1.78
C LEU A 138 15.62 2.13 -1.71
N TYR A 139 14.65 1.61 -2.45
CA TYR A 139 14.37 0.19 -2.45
C TYR A 139 15.36 -0.58 -3.30
N THR A 140 15.70 -0.05 -4.46
CA THR A 140 16.61 -0.71 -5.40
C THR A 140 17.97 -0.06 -5.46
N SER A 141 18.29 0.82 -4.52
CA SER A 141 19.60 1.47 -4.51
C SER A 141 20.70 0.41 -4.48
N PRO A 142 21.92 0.78 -4.84
CA PRO A 142 23.05 -0.17 -4.85
C PRO A 142 23.29 -0.70 -3.47
N SER A 143 22.44 -1.54 -3.07
CA SER A 143 22.41 -2.15 -1.78
C SER A 143 23.10 -3.49 -1.89
N PRO A 144 23.24 -4.21 -0.80
CA PRO A 144 23.78 -5.56 -0.83
C PRO A 144 23.10 -6.47 -1.84
N ARG A 145 21.85 -6.18 -2.14
CA ARG A 145 21.13 -6.98 -3.13
C ARG A 145 21.81 -6.93 -4.48
N ASP A 146 22.14 -5.72 -4.95
CA ASP A 146 22.84 -5.59 -6.23
C ASP A 146 24.23 -6.20 -6.16
N SER A 147 24.90 -5.96 -5.06
CA SER A 147 26.23 -6.54 -4.87
C SER A 147 26.19 -8.05 -4.84
N THR A 148 25.13 -8.60 -4.26
CA THR A 148 25.00 -10.04 -4.16
C THR A 148 24.66 -10.69 -5.48
N SER A 149 23.88 -10.02 -6.28
CA SER A 149 23.45 -10.58 -7.55
C SER A 149 24.50 -10.48 -8.62
N SER A 150 25.47 -9.67 -8.41
CA SER A 150 26.55 -9.48 -9.39
C SER A 150 27.64 -10.49 -9.23
#